data_2ca5605fbc0e6b37b950279687d031bb
#
_entry.id   2ca5605fbc0e6b37b950279687d031bb
#
_cell.length_a   1.000
_cell.length_b   1.000
_cell.length_c   1.000
_cell.angle_alpha   90.00
_cell.angle_beta   90.00
_cell.angle_gamma   90.00
#
_symmetry.space_group_name_H-M   'P 1'
#
loop_
_entity.id
_entity.type
_entity.pdbx_description
1 polymer ?
#
loop_
_entity_poly.entity_id
_entity_poly.type
_entity_poly.pdbx_seq_one_letter_code
_entity_poly.pdbx_strand_id
1 'polypeptide(L)'
;PRGAEIQLNDDVTGYLREFSSNALITWLWVAPLTDLVSHLLLRRTADFLLNLQGPKQRALIVGMNDQGVALADKISKSPYARIELAGFVDSREKDRLQNNEKQQILGNLDQIASLVQSQRIQLIYVSLPMASQPRILQLLDELKDTTASIYFVPDMFVTDLIQGRSTSVHGMPVISVC
;
A
#
# COMPACT_ATOMS: atom_id res chain seq x y z
N PRO A 1 9.95 -39.04 50.07
CA PRO A 1 10.03 -38.07 48.99
C PRO A 1 10.83 -38.56 47.76
N ARG A 2 11.81 -39.48 47.94
CA ARG A 2 12.67 -39.97 46.80
C ARG A 2 11.93 -40.87 45.82
N GLY A 3 10.85 -41.55 46.22
CA GLY A 3 10.09 -42.46 45.35
C GLY A 3 9.26 -41.75 44.29
N ALA A 4 8.77 -40.54 44.58
CA ALA A 4 7.95 -39.76 43.66
C ALA A 4 8.77 -39.14 42.51
N GLU A 5 10.03 -38.73 42.78
CA GLU A 5 10.92 -38.19 41.74
C GLU A 5 11.38 -39.27 40.75
N ILE A 6 11.59 -40.52 41.23
CA ILE A 6 11.99 -41.63 40.37
C ILE A 6 10.82 -42.04 39.45
N GLN A 7 9.60 -42.07 39.94
CA GLN A 7 8.42 -42.38 39.11
C GLN A 7 8.17 -41.31 38.05
N LEU A 8 8.28 -40.02 38.40
CA LEU A 8 8.11 -38.92 37.44
C LEU A 8 9.14 -38.95 36.28
N ASN A 9 10.35 -39.36 36.62
CA ASN A 9 11.42 -39.47 35.63
C ASN A 9 11.25 -40.68 34.71
N ASP A 10 10.73 -41.80 35.25
CA ASP A 10 10.42 -43.00 34.45
C ASP A 10 9.22 -42.77 33.52
N ASP A 11 8.19 -42.05 33.97
CA ASP A 11 7.05 -41.67 33.10
C ASP A 11 7.48 -40.74 31.97
N VAL A 12 8.29 -39.72 32.24
CA VAL A 12 8.76 -38.79 31.21
C VAL A 12 9.70 -39.49 30.21
N THR A 13 10.58 -40.39 30.69
CA THR A 13 11.45 -41.17 29.80
C THR A 13 10.67 -42.22 29.01
N GLY A 14 9.58 -42.75 29.57
CA GLY A 14 8.66 -43.66 28.87
C GLY A 14 7.97 -43.01 27.69
N TYR A 15 7.44 -41.79 27.86
CA TYR A 15 6.84 -41.02 26.76
C TYR A 15 7.86 -40.68 25.64
N LEU A 16 9.10 -40.39 25.99
CA LEU A 16 10.16 -40.12 25.00
C LEU A 16 10.60 -41.40 24.27
N ARG A 17 10.42 -42.56 24.87
CA ARG A 17 10.79 -43.84 24.28
C ARG A 17 9.76 -44.38 23.27
N GLU A 18 8.50 -43.96 23.39
CA GLU A 18 7.44 -44.29 22.42
C GLU A 18 7.53 -43.47 21.14
N PHE A 19 8.23 -42.34 21.14
CA PHE A 19 8.59 -41.66 19.91
C PHE A 19 9.64 -42.49 19.17
N SER A 20 9.15 -43.32 18.26
CA SER A 20 10.04 -44.14 17.44
C SER A 20 11.04 -43.21 16.73
N SER A 21 12.31 -43.55 16.81
CA SER A 21 13.40 -42.82 16.13
C SER A 21 13.06 -42.53 14.66
N ASN A 22 12.32 -43.43 14.01
CA ASN A 22 11.83 -43.31 12.65
C ASN A 22 10.80 -42.15 12.51
N ALA A 23 9.95 -41.90 13.50
CA ALA A 23 9.00 -40.79 13.47
C ALA A 23 9.71 -39.42 13.51
N LEU A 24 10.72 -39.29 14.37
CA LEU A 24 11.52 -38.06 14.46
C LEU A 24 12.29 -37.79 13.14
N ILE A 25 12.89 -38.81 12.57
CA ILE A 25 13.60 -38.69 11.29
C ILE A 25 12.62 -38.31 10.15
N THR A 26 11.44 -38.94 10.13
CA THR A 26 10.41 -38.61 9.13
C THR A 26 9.93 -37.15 9.28
N TRP A 27 9.64 -36.71 10.50
CA TRP A 27 9.23 -35.34 10.77
C TRP A 27 10.31 -34.31 10.40
N LEU A 28 11.58 -34.64 10.62
CA LEU A 28 12.72 -33.76 10.29
C LEU A 28 12.77 -33.43 8.79
N TRP A 29 12.34 -34.37 7.92
CA TRP A 29 12.32 -34.17 6.48
C TRP A 29 10.97 -33.68 5.96
N VAL A 30 9.86 -34.20 6.51
CA VAL A 30 8.50 -33.87 6.06
C VAL A 30 8.15 -32.41 6.39
N ALA A 31 8.50 -31.94 7.58
CA ALA A 31 8.17 -30.57 7.97
C ALA A 31 8.80 -29.51 7.06
N PRO A 32 10.13 -29.50 6.80
CA PRO A 32 10.72 -28.50 5.91
C PRO A 32 10.28 -28.68 4.45
N LEU A 33 10.00 -29.92 4.01
CA LEU A 33 9.51 -30.17 2.67
C LEU A 33 8.10 -29.61 2.46
N THR A 34 7.20 -29.82 3.42
CA THR A 34 5.84 -29.28 3.37
C THR A 34 5.84 -27.76 3.45
N ASP A 35 6.71 -27.18 4.25
CA ASP A 35 6.86 -25.71 4.34
C ASP A 35 7.35 -25.13 3.01
N LEU A 36 8.35 -25.75 2.39
CA LEU A 36 8.87 -25.35 1.09
C LEU A 36 7.79 -25.45 -0.01
N VAL A 37 7.05 -26.57 -0.05
CA VAL A 37 5.97 -26.78 -1.02
C VAL A 37 4.84 -25.75 -0.79
N SER A 38 4.46 -25.50 0.46
CA SER A 38 3.47 -24.48 0.82
C SER A 38 3.91 -23.08 0.37
N HIS A 39 5.15 -22.73 0.60
CA HIS A 39 5.73 -21.44 0.17
C HIS A 39 5.74 -21.28 -1.35
N LEU A 40 6.13 -22.30 -2.08
CA LEU A 40 6.11 -22.30 -3.54
C LEU A 40 4.69 -22.22 -4.10
N LEU A 41 3.75 -22.92 -3.48
CA LEU A 41 2.34 -22.89 -3.85
C LEU A 41 1.74 -21.50 -3.61
N LEU A 42 1.96 -20.93 -2.42
CA LEU A 42 1.52 -19.57 -2.08
C LEU A 42 2.10 -18.54 -3.06
N ARG A 43 3.37 -18.67 -3.42
CA ARG A 43 4.00 -17.76 -4.37
C ARG A 43 3.42 -17.88 -5.78
N ARG A 44 3.04 -19.08 -6.20
CA ARG A 44 2.37 -19.33 -7.50
C ARG A 44 0.92 -18.87 -7.52
N THR A 45 0.22 -19.02 -6.40
CA THR A 45 -1.21 -18.65 -6.29
C THR A 45 -1.42 -17.20 -5.87
N ALA A 46 -0.40 -16.51 -5.37
CA ALA A 46 -0.49 -15.12 -4.92
C ALA A 46 -1.04 -14.18 -6.02
N ASP A 47 -0.52 -14.29 -7.24
CA ASP A 47 -0.99 -13.46 -8.36
C ASP A 47 -2.44 -13.76 -8.73
N PHE A 48 -2.84 -15.03 -8.64
CA PHE A 48 -4.22 -15.44 -8.89
C PHE A 48 -5.16 -14.92 -7.79
N LEU A 49 -4.79 -15.06 -6.52
CA LEU A 49 -5.55 -14.55 -5.36
C LEU A 49 -5.67 -13.02 -5.39
N LEU A 50 -4.59 -12.33 -5.75
CA LEU A 50 -4.60 -10.88 -5.93
C LEU A 50 -5.56 -10.45 -7.06
N ASN A 51 -5.65 -11.21 -8.13
CA ASN A 51 -6.59 -10.93 -9.21
C ASN A 51 -8.07 -11.13 -8.83
N LEU A 52 -8.36 -11.98 -7.84
CA LEU A 52 -9.70 -12.17 -7.28
C LEU A 52 -10.18 -10.99 -6.40
N GLN A 53 -9.29 -10.12 -5.94
CA GLN A 53 -9.62 -9.00 -5.05
C GLN A 53 -10.35 -7.82 -5.71
N GLY A 54 -10.78 -7.96 -6.97
CA GLY A 54 -11.54 -6.94 -7.67
C GLY A 54 -10.69 -6.04 -8.60
N PRO A 55 -11.28 -5.03 -9.24
CA PRO A 55 -10.59 -4.15 -10.18
C PRO A 55 -9.53 -3.28 -9.49
N LYS A 56 -8.51 -2.87 -10.26
CA LYS A 56 -7.52 -1.88 -9.78
C LYS A 56 -8.22 -0.55 -9.54
N GLN A 57 -7.86 0.11 -8.45
CA GLN A 57 -8.34 1.45 -8.16
C GLN A 57 -7.60 2.48 -9.00
N ARG A 58 -8.33 3.37 -9.67
CA ARG A 58 -7.73 4.43 -10.46
C ARG A 58 -7.44 5.64 -9.57
N ALA A 59 -6.20 6.09 -9.62
CA ALA A 59 -5.71 7.20 -8.83
C ALA A 59 -5.34 8.42 -9.71
N LEU A 60 -5.60 9.60 -9.18
CA LEU A 60 -5.22 10.89 -9.75
C LEU A 60 -4.32 11.63 -8.77
N ILE A 61 -3.25 12.25 -9.24
CA ILE A 61 -2.38 13.09 -8.43
C ILE A 61 -2.60 14.55 -8.79
N VAL A 62 -2.91 15.36 -7.78
CA VAL A 62 -3.09 16.80 -7.91
C VAL A 62 -1.84 17.50 -7.44
N GLY A 63 -1.19 18.20 -8.36
CA GLY A 63 0.10 18.87 -8.17
C GLY A 63 1.27 18.01 -8.67
N MET A 64 1.96 18.52 -9.70
CA MET A 64 3.14 17.90 -10.26
C MET A 64 4.40 18.53 -9.64
N ASN A 65 4.62 18.22 -8.36
CA ASN A 65 5.83 18.56 -7.62
C ASN A 65 6.67 17.30 -7.33
N ASP A 66 7.84 17.48 -6.73
CA ASP A 66 8.76 16.38 -6.44
C ASP A 66 8.11 15.24 -5.63
N GLN A 67 7.19 15.58 -4.71
CA GLN A 67 6.46 14.62 -3.89
C GLN A 67 5.42 13.86 -4.69
N GLY A 68 4.66 14.56 -5.55
CA GLY A 68 3.70 13.93 -6.45
C GLY A 68 4.38 12.97 -7.42
N VAL A 69 5.53 13.36 -7.97
CA VAL A 69 6.35 12.52 -8.85
C VAL A 69 6.91 11.32 -8.09
N ALA A 70 7.44 11.51 -6.88
CA ALA A 70 7.93 10.42 -6.04
C ALA A 70 6.83 9.43 -5.66
N LEU A 71 5.61 9.93 -5.39
CA LEU A 71 4.46 9.06 -5.14
C LEU A 71 4.08 8.24 -6.38
N ALA A 72 4.04 8.87 -7.55
CA ALA A 72 3.76 8.20 -8.81
C ALA A 72 4.77 7.08 -9.09
N ASP A 73 6.06 7.34 -8.87
CA ASP A 73 7.12 6.35 -9.03
C ASP A 73 6.96 5.17 -8.05
N LYS A 74 6.60 5.43 -6.79
CA LYS A 74 6.33 4.39 -5.81
C LYS A 74 5.09 3.56 -6.17
N ILE A 75 4.01 4.19 -6.61
CA ILE A 75 2.80 3.48 -7.07
C ILE A 75 3.14 2.57 -8.25
N SER A 76 3.89 3.07 -9.23
CA SER A 76 4.25 2.30 -10.43
C SER A 76 5.15 1.10 -10.14
N LYS A 77 6.02 1.21 -9.12
CA LYS A 77 6.93 0.14 -8.68
C LYS A 77 6.26 -0.88 -7.76
N SER A 78 5.04 -0.63 -7.31
CA SER A 78 4.32 -1.49 -6.37
C SER A 78 3.16 -2.22 -7.05
N PRO A 79 3.38 -3.34 -7.73
CA PRO A 79 2.32 -4.07 -8.45
C PRO A 79 1.23 -4.61 -7.51
N TYR A 80 1.58 -4.81 -6.23
CA TYR A 80 0.64 -5.30 -5.20
C TYR A 80 -0.30 -4.21 -4.67
N ALA A 81 -0.02 -2.94 -4.94
CA ALA A 81 -0.87 -1.82 -4.52
C ALA A 81 -2.25 -1.84 -5.16
N ARG A 82 -2.38 -2.46 -6.34
CA ARG A 82 -3.60 -2.46 -7.15
C ARG A 82 -4.13 -1.06 -7.44
N ILE A 83 -3.22 -0.09 -7.50
CA ILE A 83 -3.50 1.29 -7.86
C ILE A 83 -2.96 1.52 -9.27
N GLU A 84 -3.82 2.00 -10.14
CA GLU A 84 -3.48 2.43 -11.49
C GLU A 84 -3.45 3.95 -11.53
N LEU A 85 -2.29 4.53 -11.79
CA LEU A 85 -2.18 5.97 -11.93
C LEU A 85 -2.77 6.40 -13.27
N ALA A 86 -3.84 7.20 -13.22
CA ALA A 86 -4.48 7.77 -14.40
C ALA A 86 -3.63 8.93 -14.96
N GLY A 87 -3.06 9.76 -14.07
CA GLY A 87 -2.21 10.88 -14.45
C GLY A 87 -2.16 11.98 -13.40
N PHE A 88 -1.75 13.16 -13.86
CA PHE A 88 -1.60 14.35 -13.03
C PHE A 88 -2.60 15.43 -13.44
N VAL A 89 -3.01 16.23 -12.46
CA VAL A 89 -3.72 17.50 -12.67
C VAL A 89 -2.89 18.61 -12.02
N ASP A 90 -2.55 19.64 -12.79
CA ASP A 90 -1.81 20.78 -12.28
C ASP A 90 -2.32 22.08 -12.96
N SER A 91 -2.32 23.19 -12.22
CA SER A 91 -2.71 24.51 -12.73
C SER A 91 -1.57 25.25 -13.45
N ARG A 92 -0.36 24.68 -13.43
CA ARG A 92 0.80 25.29 -14.09
C ARG A 92 0.77 25.02 -15.60
N GLU A 93 1.16 26.00 -16.38
CA GLU A 93 1.25 25.86 -17.83
C GLU A 93 2.22 24.72 -18.20
N LYS A 94 1.83 23.95 -19.23
CA LYS A 94 2.57 22.77 -19.72
C LYS A 94 4.03 23.08 -20.08
N ASP A 95 4.35 24.33 -20.46
CA ASP A 95 5.69 24.75 -20.85
C ASP A 95 6.75 24.69 -19.73
N ARG A 96 6.33 24.75 -18.47
CA ARG A 96 7.25 24.66 -17.32
C ARG A 96 7.52 23.23 -16.87
N LEU A 97 6.83 22.26 -17.42
CA LEU A 97 6.84 20.85 -17.00
C LEU A 97 7.61 19.94 -17.97
N GLN A 98 8.37 20.53 -18.91
CA GLN A 98 9.06 19.85 -20.02
C GLN A 98 10.07 18.77 -19.64
N ASN A 99 10.36 18.54 -18.37
CA ASN A 99 11.39 17.57 -17.98
C ASN A 99 10.90 16.15 -17.62
N ASN A 100 9.59 15.87 -17.72
CA ASN A 100 9.07 14.54 -17.38
C ASN A 100 8.15 13.98 -18.47
N GLU A 101 8.74 13.55 -19.57
CA GLU A 101 8.05 12.90 -20.72
C GLU A 101 7.25 11.64 -20.36
N LYS A 102 7.41 11.11 -19.15
CA LYS A 102 6.74 9.87 -18.70
C LYS A 102 5.42 10.09 -18.00
N GLN A 103 5.02 11.33 -17.71
CA GLN A 103 3.86 11.60 -16.86
C GLN A 103 2.82 12.40 -17.62
N GLN A 104 1.64 11.81 -17.81
CA GLN A 104 0.54 12.41 -18.55
C GLN A 104 -0.21 13.41 -17.67
N ILE A 105 -0.22 14.69 -18.07
CA ILE A 105 -1.09 15.70 -17.48
C ILE A 105 -2.46 15.61 -18.18
N LEU A 106 -3.48 15.30 -17.39
CA LEU A 106 -4.85 15.07 -17.89
C LEU A 106 -5.64 16.38 -18.04
N GLY A 107 -5.31 17.40 -17.26
CA GLY A 107 -6.05 18.66 -17.30
C GLY A 107 -5.66 19.65 -16.21
N ASN A 108 -6.48 20.68 -16.09
CA ASN A 108 -6.35 21.73 -15.08
C ASN A 108 -7.25 21.43 -13.86
N LEU A 109 -6.99 22.10 -12.74
CA LEU A 109 -7.75 21.97 -11.49
C LEU A 109 -9.25 22.23 -11.70
N ASP A 110 -9.63 23.22 -12.49
CA ASP A 110 -11.03 23.59 -12.76
C ASP A 110 -11.85 22.46 -13.44
N GLN A 111 -11.17 21.46 -14.00
CA GLN A 111 -11.79 20.34 -14.71
C GLN A 111 -11.77 19.05 -13.89
N ILE A 112 -11.33 19.11 -12.62
CA ILE A 112 -11.05 17.91 -11.84
C ILE A 112 -12.33 17.09 -11.58
N ALA A 113 -13.45 17.71 -11.28
CA ALA A 113 -14.70 17.01 -11.00
C ALA A 113 -15.18 16.21 -12.23
N SER A 114 -15.08 16.79 -13.42
CA SER A 114 -15.42 16.13 -14.67
C SER A 114 -14.43 15.00 -15.03
N LEU A 115 -13.14 15.19 -14.73
CA LEU A 115 -12.13 14.15 -14.93
C LEU A 115 -12.34 12.97 -13.98
N VAL A 116 -12.67 13.22 -12.72
CA VAL A 116 -12.95 12.19 -11.72
C VAL A 116 -14.12 11.31 -12.17
N GLN A 117 -15.19 11.91 -12.66
CA GLN A 117 -16.37 11.18 -13.14
C GLN A 117 -16.08 10.44 -14.45
N SER A 118 -15.51 11.10 -15.45
CA SER A 118 -15.27 10.52 -16.78
C SER A 118 -14.25 9.38 -16.75
N GLN A 119 -13.22 9.53 -15.93
CA GLN A 119 -12.15 8.56 -15.79
C GLN A 119 -12.40 7.52 -14.69
N ARG A 120 -13.51 7.61 -13.96
CA ARG A 120 -13.85 6.76 -12.81
C ARG A 120 -12.73 6.69 -11.79
N ILE A 121 -12.23 7.87 -11.38
CA ILE A 121 -11.17 7.97 -10.36
C ILE A 121 -11.77 7.64 -9.00
N GLN A 122 -11.11 6.75 -8.25
CA GLN A 122 -11.50 6.40 -6.88
C GLN A 122 -10.58 7.00 -5.83
N LEU A 123 -9.33 7.33 -6.20
CA LEU A 123 -8.33 7.85 -5.28
C LEU A 123 -7.77 9.17 -5.81
N ILE A 124 -7.73 10.19 -4.98
CA ILE A 124 -7.15 11.50 -5.31
C ILE A 124 -6.06 11.80 -4.30
N TYR A 125 -4.84 11.97 -4.78
CA TYR A 125 -3.69 12.34 -3.95
C TYR A 125 -3.35 13.80 -4.19
N VAL A 126 -3.55 14.64 -3.17
CA VAL A 126 -3.26 16.08 -3.23
C VAL A 126 -1.86 16.31 -2.70
N SER A 127 -0.93 16.69 -3.59
CA SER A 127 0.47 17.01 -3.28
C SER A 127 0.77 18.50 -3.43
N LEU A 128 -0.25 19.36 -3.30
CA LEU A 128 -0.06 20.79 -3.35
C LEU A 128 0.62 21.31 -2.08
N PRO A 129 1.54 22.29 -2.19
CA PRO A 129 2.17 22.89 -1.02
C PRO A 129 1.12 23.62 -0.16
N MET A 130 1.32 23.59 1.18
CA MET A 130 0.43 24.25 2.15
C MET A 130 0.19 25.75 1.90
N ALA A 131 1.16 26.42 1.25
CA ALA A 131 1.00 27.82 0.83
C ALA A 131 -0.15 28.02 -0.18
N SER A 132 -0.69 26.93 -0.75
CA SER A 132 -1.81 26.96 -1.70
C SER A 132 -3.17 26.72 -1.02
N GLN A 133 -3.31 27.03 0.27
CA GLN A 133 -4.55 26.79 1.02
C GLN A 133 -5.85 27.21 0.31
N PRO A 134 -5.96 28.40 -0.29
CA PRO A 134 -7.19 28.78 -0.97
C PRO A 134 -7.57 27.82 -2.12
N ARG A 135 -6.58 27.35 -2.87
CA ARG A 135 -6.79 26.40 -3.97
C ARG A 135 -7.17 25.02 -3.47
N ILE A 136 -6.59 24.59 -2.34
CA ILE A 136 -6.93 23.31 -1.71
C ILE A 136 -8.38 23.32 -1.24
N LEU A 137 -8.84 24.39 -0.61
CA LEU A 137 -10.23 24.53 -0.16
C LEU A 137 -11.21 24.54 -1.34
N GLN A 138 -10.89 25.28 -2.40
CA GLN A 138 -11.68 25.28 -3.62
C GLN A 138 -11.75 23.88 -4.24
N LEU A 139 -10.62 23.18 -4.34
CA LEU A 139 -10.55 21.79 -4.82
C LEU A 139 -11.44 20.85 -4.00
N LEU A 140 -11.39 20.94 -2.68
CA LEU A 140 -12.21 20.11 -1.80
C LEU A 140 -13.70 20.43 -1.96
N ASP A 141 -14.04 21.70 -2.20
CA ASP A 141 -15.42 22.10 -2.46
C ASP A 141 -15.96 21.52 -3.76
N GLU A 142 -15.18 21.55 -4.84
CA GLU A 142 -15.53 20.96 -6.13
C GLU A 142 -15.64 19.43 -6.08
N LEU A 143 -14.92 18.78 -5.18
CA LEU A 143 -14.92 17.33 -5.05
C LEU A 143 -15.94 16.78 -4.04
N LYS A 144 -16.69 17.63 -3.34
CA LYS A 144 -17.68 17.21 -2.33
C LYS A 144 -18.71 16.22 -2.87
N ASP A 145 -19.12 16.38 -4.13
CA ASP A 145 -20.13 15.54 -4.78
C ASP A 145 -19.52 14.31 -5.45
N THR A 146 -18.25 14.03 -5.23
CA THR A 146 -17.58 12.86 -5.78
C THR A 146 -17.45 11.74 -4.74
N THR A 147 -17.49 10.49 -5.20
CA THR A 147 -17.28 9.30 -4.35
C THR A 147 -15.80 8.92 -4.20
N ALA A 148 -14.90 9.75 -4.71
CA ALA A 148 -13.46 9.51 -4.65
C ALA A 148 -12.91 9.80 -3.25
N SER A 149 -12.03 8.93 -2.76
CA SER A 149 -11.32 9.16 -1.51
C SER A 149 -10.16 10.12 -1.72
N ILE A 150 -10.09 11.17 -0.90
CA ILE A 150 -9.09 12.23 -1.02
C ILE A 150 -8.03 12.03 0.05
N TYR A 151 -6.76 11.97 -0.38
CA TYR A 151 -5.60 11.85 0.49
C TYR A 151 -4.67 13.03 0.28
N PHE A 152 -4.23 13.62 1.36
CA PHE A 152 -3.24 14.69 1.33
C PHE A 152 -1.84 14.10 1.50
N VAL A 153 -0.94 14.47 0.61
CA VAL A 153 0.49 14.10 0.66
C VAL A 153 1.24 15.27 1.29
N PRO A 154 1.59 15.22 2.58
CA PRO A 154 2.26 16.32 3.23
C PRO A 154 3.70 16.47 2.73
N ASP A 155 4.22 17.68 2.78
CA ASP A 155 5.64 17.91 2.61
C ASP A 155 6.43 17.26 3.75
N MET A 156 7.54 16.58 3.43
CA MET A 156 8.35 15.85 4.42
C MET A 156 8.77 16.73 5.60
N PHE A 157 8.97 18.03 5.37
CA PHE A 157 9.29 19.00 6.43
C PHE A 157 8.14 19.24 7.42
N VAL A 158 6.90 19.01 7.01
CA VAL A 158 5.71 19.23 7.86
C VAL A 158 5.39 17.96 8.65
N THR A 159 5.78 16.79 8.16
CA THR A 159 5.47 15.50 8.80
C THR A 159 6.18 15.34 10.15
N ASP A 160 7.37 15.89 10.30
CA ASP A 160 8.11 15.90 11.57
C ASP A 160 7.47 16.81 12.63
N LEU A 161 6.65 17.77 12.22
CA LEU A 161 5.97 18.71 13.14
C LEU A 161 4.60 18.22 13.61
N ILE A 162 3.95 17.35 12.86
CA ILE A 162 2.57 16.90 13.16
C ILE A 162 2.63 15.43 13.57
N GLN A 163 2.64 15.15 14.86
CA GLN A 163 2.40 13.81 15.43
C GLN A 163 0.91 13.44 15.25
N GLY A 164 0.42 13.41 14.01
CA GLY A 164 -0.93 13.02 13.65
C GLY A 164 -1.00 11.56 13.22
N ARG A 165 -2.19 10.99 13.16
CA ARG A 165 -2.44 9.67 12.57
C ARG A 165 -2.11 9.71 11.07
N SER A 166 -0.88 9.40 10.75
CA SER A 166 -0.46 9.22 9.36
C SER A 166 -0.65 7.77 8.95
N THR A 167 -1.37 7.54 7.87
CA THR A 167 -1.41 6.24 7.19
C THR A 167 -0.32 6.25 6.15
N SER A 168 0.48 5.19 6.04
CA SER A 168 1.47 5.11 4.98
C SER A 168 0.93 4.36 3.77
N VAL A 169 1.03 4.96 2.60
CA VAL A 169 0.78 4.30 1.32
C VAL A 169 2.13 4.05 0.67
N HIS A 170 2.52 2.77 0.58
CA HIS A 170 3.82 2.33 0.02
C HIS A 170 5.04 3.05 0.61
N GLY A 171 5.02 3.29 1.93
CA GLY A 171 6.11 3.93 2.65
C GLY A 171 6.18 5.45 2.52
N MET A 172 5.12 6.10 1.99
CA MET A 172 4.93 7.55 2.11
C MET A 172 3.80 7.85 3.09
N PRO A 173 3.98 8.79 4.03
CA PRO A 173 2.91 9.23 4.91
C PRO A 173 1.84 9.95 4.09
N VAL A 174 0.59 9.59 4.30
CA VAL A 174 -0.59 10.26 3.73
C VAL A 174 -1.61 10.50 4.84
N ILE A 175 -2.34 11.59 4.76
CA ILE A 175 -3.38 11.95 5.71
C ILE A 175 -4.73 11.85 5.00
N SER A 176 -5.65 11.08 5.55
CA SER A 176 -7.03 11.04 5.07
C SER A 176 -7.77 12.29 5.52
N VAL A 177 -8.52 12.91 4.62
CA VAL A 177 -9.25 14.19 4.84
C VAL A 177 -10.75 13.94 5.09
N CYS A 178 -11.20 12.68 5.06
CA CYS A 178 -12.60 12.36 5.31
C CYS A 178 -12.80 11.68 6.64
#